data_80bee60ddb0731170599f82982acd1dc
#
_entry.id   80bee60ddb0731170599f82982acd1dc
#
_cell.length_a   1.000
_cell.length_b   1.000
_cell.length_c   1.000
_cell.angle_alpha   90.00
_cell.angle_beta   90.00
_cell.angle_gamma   90.00
#
_symmetry.space_group_name_H-M   'P 1'
#
loop_
_entity.id
_entity.type
_entity.pdbx_description
1 polymer ?
#
loop_
_entity_poly.entity_id
_entity_poly.type
_entity_poly.pdbx_seq_one_letter_code
_entity_poly.pdbx_strand_id
1 'polypeptide(L)'
;MNVPDLDRIRQWFPEYVAGFAEPDGSMHNTHLVKREHSLRVGTNSRAIAEGLGWMPSRSNAAEALGLLHDIGRFPQFQRYKTLVDGNSVNHGELGREIA
;
A
#
# COMPACT_ATOMS: atom_id res chain seq x y z
N MET A 1 -10.22 -6.94 -12.07
CA MET A 1 -10.85 -6.22 -10.93
C MET A 1 -11.76 -5.14 -11.48
N ASN A 2 -12.98 -5.10 -11.04
CA ASN A 2 -13.93 -4.09 -11.48
C ASN A 2 -13.70 -2.74 -10.76
N VAL A 3 -14.32 -1.68 -11.27
CA VAL A 3 -14.16 -0.33 -10.72
C VAL A 3 -14.64 -0.22 -9.26
N PRO A 4 -15.83 -0.78 -8.87
CA PRO A 4 -16.24 -0.71 -7.47
C PRO A 4 -15.26 -1.33 -6.48
N ASP A 5 -14.62 -2.44 -6.83
CA ASP A 5 -13.64 -3.10 -5.97
C ASP A 5 -12.36 -2.28 -5.86
N LEU A 6 -11.90 -1.70 -6.98
CA LEU A 6 -10.75 -0.80 -6.96
C LEU A 6 -11.05 0.44 -6.10
N ASP A 7 -12.23 1.01 -6.22
CA ASP A 7 -12.62 2.18 -5.41
C ASP A 7 -12.65 1.87 -3.92
N ARG A 8 -13.08 0.67 -3.53
CA ARG A 8 -13.00 0.23 -2.12
C ARG A 8 -11.57 0.20 -1.62
N ILE A 9 -10.64 -0.29 -2.42
CA ILE A 9 -9.22 -0.33 -2.06
C ILE A 9 -8.65 1.07 -1.98
N ARG A 10 -8.99 1.95 -2.93
CA ARG A 10 -8.55 3.35 -2.93
C ARG A 10 -9.06 4.11 -1.69
N GLN A 11 -10.25 3.79 -1.21
CA GLN A 11 -10.81 4.39 0.01
C GLN A 11 -10.21 3.77 1.26
N TRP A 12 -10.02 2.46 1.26
CA TRP A 12 -9.48 1.71 2.39
C TRP A 12 -8.03 2.12 2.71
N PHE A 13 -7.21 2.30 1.69
CA PHE A 13 -5.77 2.54 1.88
C PHE A 13 -5.47 3.77 2.74
N PRO A 14 -6.00 4.98 2.46
CA PRO A 14 -5.73 6.13 3.31
C PRO A 14 -6.28 5.98 4.73
N GLU A 15 -7.41 5.32 4.91
CA GLU A 15 -7.96 5.03 6.24
C GLU A 15 -7.07 4.06 7.01
N TYR A 16 -6.58 3.03 6.35
CA TYR A 16 -5.63 2.09 6.94
C TYR A 16 -4.35 2.82 7.40
N VAL A 17 -3.77 3.65 6.55
CA VAL A 17 -2.56 4.41 6.88
C VAL A 17 -2.82 5.37 8.03
N ALA A 18 -3.97 6.03 8.05
CA ALA A 18 -4.33 6.98 9.12
C ALA A 18 -4.38 6.31 10.50
N GLY A 19 -4.62 4.99 10.56
CA GLY A 19 -4.59 4.23 11.80
C GLY A 19 -3.22 4.17 12.47
N PHE A 20 -2.15 4.54 11.78
CA PHE A 20 -0.79 4.60 12.33
C PHE A 20 -0.37 6.00 12.79
N ALA A 21 -1.28 6.98 12.76
CA ALA A 21 -1.01 8.32 13.26
C ALA A 21 -0.84 8.32 14.78
N GLU A 22 -0.06 9.28 15.27
CA GLU A 22 0.09 9.51 16.71
C GLU A 22 -1.21 10.08 17.30
N PRO A 23 -1.38 10.04 18.64
CA PRO A 23 -2.59 10.56 19.28
C PRO A 23 -2.91 12.02 18.96
N ASP A 24 -1.89 12.84 18.65
CA ASP A 24 -2.06 14.25 18.27
C ASP A 24 -2.41 14.44 16.78
N GLY A 25 -2.56 13.34 16.03
CA GLY A 25 -2.85 13.37 14.60
C GLY A 25 -1.63 13.45 13.70
N SER A 26 -0.43 13.66 14.24
CA SER A 26 0.79 13.66 13.45
C SER A 26 1.14 12.24 12.99
N MET A 27 1.95 12.14 11.93
CA MET A 27 2.38 10.86 11.41
C MET A 27 3.89 10.83 11.25
N HIS A 28 4.51 9.72 11.67
CA HIS A 28 5.95 9.54 11.52
C HIS A 28 6.35 9.64 10.05
N ASN A 29 7.48 10.27 9.77
CA ASN A 29 7.96 10.49 8.40
C ASN A 29 8.09 9.20 7.60
N THR A 30 8.49 8.10 8.24
CA THR A 30 8.60 6.79 7.59
C THR A 30 7.25 6.33 7.02
N HIS A 31 6.16 6.51 7.77
CA HIS A 31 4.83 6.19 7.28
C HIS A 31 4.41 7.11 6.13
N LEU A 32 4.72 8.41 6.22
CA LEU A 32 4.43 9.35 5.15
C LEU A 32 5.15 8.98 3.86
N VAL A 33 6.44 8.64 3.95
CA VAL A 33 7.24 8.21 2.80
C VAL A 33 6.65 6.95 2.17
N LYS A 34 6.27 5.97 2.97
CA LYS A 34 5.69 4.72 2.47
C LYS A 34 4.30 4.91 1.88
N ARG A 35 3.50 5.82 2.44
CA ARG A 35 2.21 6.20 1.87
C ARG A 35 2.38 6.76 0.46
N GLU A 36 3.26 7.76 0.30
CA GLU A 36 3.52 8.38 -1.00
C GLU A 36 4.11 7.39 -2.00
N HIS A 37 5.03 6.53 -1.55
CA HIS A 37 5.61 5.48 -2.39
C HIS A 37 4.52 4.53 -2.92
N SER A 38 3.63 4.06 -2.06
CA SER A 38 2.56 3.14 -2.47
C SER A 38 1.60 3.79 -3.46
N LEU A 39 1.25 5.07 -3.25
CA LEU A 39 0.42 5.80 -4.20
C LEU A 39 1.07 5.92 -5.57
N ARG A 40 2.38 6.23 -5.61
CA ARG A 40 3.13 6.30 -6.88
C ARG A 40 3.23 4.95 -7.55
N VAL A 41 3.50 3.89 -6.80
CA VAL A 41 3.59 2.53 -7.35
C VAL A 41 2.25 2.11 -7.94
N GLY A 42 1.15 2.41 -7.27
CA GLY A 42 -0.19 2.14 -7.80
C GLY A 42 -0.44 2.85 -9.13
N THR A 43 -0.16 4.15 -9.20
CA THR A 43 -0.31 4.96 -10.41
C THR A 43 0.59 4.45 -11.54
N ASN A 44 1.87 4.17 -11.23
CA ASN A 44 2.83 3.69 -12.21
C ASN A 44 2.48 2.30 -12.74
N SER A 45 2.01 1.41 -11.86
CA SER A 45 1.61 0.06 -12.25
C SER A 45 0.42 0.11 -13.22
N ARG A 46 -0.55 0.98 -12.98
CA ARG A 46 -1.64 1.21 -13.92
C ARG A 46 -1.13 1.73 -15.26
N ALA A 47 -0.26 2.73 -15.25
CA ALA A 47 0.27 3.33 -16.46
C ALA A 47 1.02 2.30 -17.32
N ILE A 48 1.81 1.44 -16.70
CA ILE A 48 2.53 0.37 -17.38
C ILE A 48 1.54 -0.61 -18.01
N ALA A 49 0.53 -1.04 -17.26
CA ALA A 49 -0.49 -1.98 -17.75
C ALA A 49 -1.24 -1.39 -18.95
N GLU A 50 -1.65 -0.14 -18.88
CA GLU A 50 -2.32 0.56 -19.96
C GLU A 50 -1.41 0.71 -21.18
N GLY A 51 -0.12 1.03 -20.96
CA GLY A 51 0.87 1.13 -22.03
C GLY A 51 1.13 -0.20 -22.74
N LEU A 52 0.95 -1.33 -22.03
CA LEU A 52 1.04 -2.67 -22.60
C LEU A 52 -0.25 -3.13 -23.28
N GLY A 53 -1.30 -2.31 -23.26
CA GLY A 53 -2.58 -2.64 -23.87
C GLY A 53 -3.41 -3.63 -23.08
N TRP A 54 -3.21 -3.73 -21.76
CA TRP A 54 -3.99 -4.64 -20.92
C TRP A 54 -5.44 -4.17 -20.83
N MET A 55 -6.35 -5.12 -20.65
CA MET A 55 -7.77 -4.82 -20.45
C MET A 55 -7.96 -3.99 -19.18
N PRO A 56 -9.00 -3.11 -19.14
CA PRO A 56 -9.24 -2.24 -17.99
C PRO A 56 -9.31 -2.98 -16.65
N SER A 57 -9.91 -4.16 -16.59
CA SER A 57 -9.98 -4.95 -15.35
C SER A 57 -8.59 -5.36 -14.85
N ARG A 58 -7.65 -5.64 -15.75
CA ARG A 58 -6.27 -5.96 -15.39
C ARG A 58 -5.49 -4.73 -14.98
N SER A 59 -5.72 -3.60 -15.62
CA SER A 59 -5.12 -2.32 -15.23
C SER A 59 -5.59 -1.90 -13.85
N ASN A 60 -6.86 -2.13 -13.52
CA ASN A 60 -7.40 -1.91 -12.17
C ASN A 60 -6.71 -2.80 -11.14
N ALA A 61 -6.51 -4.08 -11.47
CA ALA A 61 -5.79 -5.01 -10.58
C ALA A 61 -4.33 -4.59 -10.39
N ALA A 62 -3.67 -4.12 -11.43
CA ALA A 62 -2.29 -3.64 -11.35
C ALA A 62 -2.17 -2.45 -10.39
N GLU A 63 -3.08 -1.50 -10.46
CA GLU A 63 -3.10 -0.37 -9.52
C GLU A 63 -3.32 -0.85 -8.08
N ALA A 64 -4.29 -1.75 -7.87
CA ALA A 64 -4.59 -2.29 -6.54
C ALA A 64 -3.38 -3.02 -5.95
N LEU A 65 -2.72 -3.86 -6.74
CA LEU A 65 -1.52 -4.56 -6.28
C LEU A 65 -0.40 -3.59 -5.91
N GLY A 66 -0.24 -2.51 -6.68
CA GLY A 66 0.73 -1.48 -6.37
C GLY A 66 0.44 -0.77 -5.05
N LEU A 67 -0.83 -0.45 -4.78
CA LEU A 67 -1.24 0.15 -3.51
C LEU A 67 -0.99 -0.79 -2.32
N LEU A 68 -1.22 -2.08 -2.51
CA LEU A 68 -1.20 -3.07 -1.42
C LEU A 68 0.19 -3.69 -1.18
N HIS A 69 1.14 -3.51 -2.09
CA HIS A 69 2.40 -4.28 -2.05
C HIS A 69 3.21 -4.07 -0.77
N ASP A 70 3.13 -2.92 -0.14
CA ASP A 70 3.92 -2.56 1.05
C ASP A 70 3.05 -2.28 2.29
N ILE A 71 1.78 -2.75 2.32
CA ILE A 71 0.92 -2.48 3.49
C ILE A 71 1.47 -3.05 4.79
N GLY A 72 2.28 -4.11 4.72
CA GLY A 72 2.96 -4.69 5.89
C GLY A 72 4.06 -3.81 6.46
N ARG A 73 4.58 -2.83 5.71
CA ARG A 73 5.61 -1.91 6.19
C ARG A 73 5.13 -1.03 7.35
N PHE A 74 3.84 -0.66 7.36
CA PHE A 74 3.28 0.20 8.40
C PHE A 74 3.32 -0.47 9.78
N PRO A 75 2.72 -1.65 10.00
CA PRO A 75 2.84 -2.33 11.29
C PRO A 75 4.27 -2.79 11.59
N GLN A 76 5.06 -3.15 10.55
CA GLN A 76 6.46 -3.50 10.74
C GLN A 76 7.24 -2.36 11.40
N PHE A 77 7.17 -1.15 10.85
CA PHE A 77 7.85 0.01 11.42
C PHE A 77 7.24 0.41 12.76
N GLN A 78 5.91 0.39 12.89
CA GLN A 78 5.22 0.76 14.12
C GLN A 78 5.66 -0.11 15.29
N ARG A 79 5.82 -1.41 15.05
CA ARG A 79 6.19 -2.39 16.08
C ARG A 79 7.68 -2.50 16.33
N TYR A 80 8.47 -2.53 15.26
CA TYR A 80 9.90 -2.85 15.33
C TYR A 80 10.82 -1.66 15.06
N LYS A 81 10.30 -0.53 14.62
CA LYS A 81 11.04 0.70 14.27
C LYS A 81 12.11 0.48 13.21
N THR A 82 11.92 -0.51 12.35
CA THR A 82 12.81 -0.83 11.23
C THR A 82 12.00 -1.33 10.03
N LEU A 83 12.56 -1.15 8.84
CA LEU A 83 12.04 -1.71 7.60
C LEU A 83 12.88 -2.91 7.12
N VAL A 84 13.78 -3.41 7.97
CA VAL A 84 14.64 -4.56 7.66
C VAL A 84 13.94 -5.85 8.11
N ASP A 85 13.51 -6.67 7.14
CA ASP A 85 12.77 -7.91 7.41
C ASP A 85 13.54 -8.87 8.33
N GLY A 86 14.88 -8.94 8.18
CA GLY A 86 15.72 -9.80 9.01
C GLY A 86 15.77 -9.43 10.49
N ASN A 87 15.41 -8.17 10.83
CA ASN A 87 15.39 -7.66 12.21
C ASN A 87 13.97 -7.53 12.78
N SER A 88 12.97 -8.04 12.09
CA SER A 88 11.57 -7.89 12.48
C SER A 88 10.74 -9.06 11.95
N VAL A 89 9.73 -8.76 11.13
CA VAL A 89 8.91 -9.73 10.41
C VAL A 89 9.04 -9.49 8.91
N ASN A 90 8.68 -10.49 8.11
CA ASN A 90 8.60 -10.30 6.67
C ASN A 90 7.39 -9.42 6.34
N HIS A 91 7.61 -8.24 5.75
CA HIS A 91 6.53 -7.28 5.49
C HIS A 91 5.53 -7.80 4.46
N GLY A 92 5.97 -8.63 3.50
CA GLY A 92 5.08 -9.23 2.52
C GLY A 92 4.11 -10.22 3.16
N GLU A 93 4.59 -11.06 4.09
CA GLU A 93 3.74 -11.97 4.84
C GLU A 93 2.77 -11.21 5.74
N LEU A 94 3.25 -10.17 6.42
CA LEU A 94 2.41 -9.33 7.27
C LEU A 94 1.33 -8.62 6.44
N GLY A 95 1.68 -8.13 5.26
CA GLY A 95 0.72 -7.52 4.34
C GLY A 95 -0.34 -8.51 3.87
N ARG A 96 0.06 -9.75 3.61
CA ARG A 96 -0.88 -10.81 3.21
C ARG A 96 -1.87 -11.12 4.34
N GLU A 97 -1.44 -11.12 5.57
CA GLU A 97 -2.32 -11.32 6.73
C GLU A 97 -3.33 -10.19 6.88
N ILE A 98 -2.92 -8.94 6.59
CA ILE A 98 -3.77 -7.76 6.66
C ILE A 98 -4.81 -7.77 5.51
N ALA A 99 -4.37 -8.07 4.32
CA ALA A 99 -5.22 -8.07 3.13
C ALA A 99 -6.17 -9.27 3.11
#